data_43b15e5af67590a33eeb2b99ddf74917
#
_entry.id   43b15e5af67590a33eeb2b99ddf74917
#
_cell.length_a   1.000
_cell.length_b   1.000
_cell.length_c   1.000
_cell.angle_alpha   90.00
_cell.angle_beta   90.00
_cell.angle_gamma   90.00
#
_symmetry.space_group_name_H-M   'P 1'
#
loop_
_entity.id
_entity.type
_entity.pdbx_description
1 polymer ?
#
loop_
_entity_poly.entity_id
_entity_poly.type
_entity_poly.pdbx_seq_one_letter_code
_entity_poly.pdbx_strand_id
1 'polypeptide(L)'
;MAKILGDRSRSFIPPNGGMNGRTQARRWNELSALDDCFLLTDAVLEITTTVDHKLLAITAVDIGQRLFGAAAAGYFLFDGSGTFPQLVHAKGAAAGFVDEYEHSLRRVDPVLRLVRRSGRAASARCAITPGDWGNAAIAGHLKRWGYGDSMQGPLHCGGRIAGTLNVVRQRDDYPFGVSDLAAFERVCRALSNALDIAMRLTSAASDYTLTNPGGHLMTLEGRARDVGWLVLDGATNKAIARQLGISELTAKEHVERLRARFGAANRTQLAACLAQHLVRPAKSG
;
A
#
# COMPACT_ATOMS: atom_id res chain seq x y z
N MET A 1 17.56 21.19 11.03
CA MET A 1 16.88 21.83 9.88
C MET A 1 15.39 21.47 9.88
N ALA A 2 14.62 21.94 10.85
CA ALA A 2 13.23 21.58 11.03
C ALA A 2 12.43 22.79 11.49
N LYS A 3 12.25 23.80 10.59
CA LYS A 3 11.43 24.99 10.91
C LYS A 3 11.04 25.83 9.67
N ILE A 4 10.70 25.20 8.54
CA ILE A 4 10.13 25.90 7.36
C ILE A 4 8.98 25.08 6.77
N LEU A 5 8.02 24.68 7.60
CA LEU A 5 6.71 24.27 7.14
C LEU A 5 5.70 25.16 7.87
N GLY A 6 5.60 26.41 7.37
CA GLY A 6 4.62 27.37 7.83
C GLY A 6 3.23 26.99 7.37
N ASP A 7 2.34 27.11 8.31
CA ASP A 7 0.88 27.03 8.24
C ASP A 7 0.29 27.57 6.92
N ARG A 8 -0.29 26.69 6.09
CA ARG A 8 -0.93 27.00 4.80
C ARG A 8 -2.35 27.59 4.94
N SER A 9 -2.79 27.93 6.15
CA SER A 9 -4.16 28.41 6.43
C SER A 9 -4.30 29.95 6.48
N ARG A 10 -3.28 30.72 6.13
CA ARG A 10 -3.40 32.18 6.12
C ARG A 10 -3.72 32.70 4.72
N SER A 11 -4.94 33.16 4.53
CA SER A 11 -5.34 34.06 3.46
C SER A 11 -4.44 35.31 3.49
N PHE A 12 -3.49 35.36 2.55
CA PHE A 12 -2.58 36.50 2.39
C PHE A 12 -3.32 37.64 1.73
N ILE A 13 -3.50 38.77 2.45
CA ILE A 13 -3.92 40.07 1.89
C ILE A 13 -2.60 40.79 1.51
N PRO A 14 -2.34 41.06 0.21
CA PRO A 14 -1.11 41.75 -0.19
C PRO A 14 -1.15 43.22 0.25
N PRO A 15 -0.01 43.80 0.65
CA PRO A 15 0.10 45.22 0.91
C PRO A 15 -0.08 46.01 -0.40
N ASN A 16 -0.89 47.08 -0.36
CA ASN A 16 -1.10 48.04 -1.46
C ASN A 16 0.23 48.66 -1.86
N GLY A 17 0.67 48.41 -3.08
CA GLY A 17 1.85 49.03 -3.69
C GLY A 17 2.12 48.52 -5.11
N GLY A 18 1.53 49.12 -6.12
CA GLY A 18 2.14 49.46 -7.40
C GLY A 18 2.59 48.39 -8.40
N MET A 19 2.10 47.15 -8.38
CA MET A 19 2.26 46.22 -9.50
C MET A 19 0.90 45.62 -9.88
N ASN A 20 0.63 45.52 -11.20
CA ASN A 20 -0.61 44.95 -11.73
C ASN A 20 -0.89 43.59 -11.11
N GLY A 21 -2.02 43.47 -10.42
CA GLY A 21 -2.38 42.23 -9.66
C GLY A 21 -2.36 40.97 -10.51
N ARG A 22 -2.46 41.05 -11.85
CA ARG A 22 -2.31 39.94 -12.79
C ARG A 22 -0.86 39.43 -12.89
N THR A 23 0.14 40.31 -12.79
CA THR A 23 1.57 39.94 -12.87
C THR A 23 2.03 39.29 -11.55
N GLN A 24 1.52 39.76 -10.43
CA GLN A 24 1.82 39.20 -9.12
C GLN A 24 1.19 37.81 -8.93
N ALA A 25 -0.09 37.64 -9.30
CA ALA A 25 -0.76 36.34 -9.26
C ALA A 25 -0.08 35.32 -10.19
N ARG A 26 0.42 35.74 -11.36
CA ARG A 26 1.16 34.86 -12.27
C ARG A 26 2.49 34.40 -11.66
N ARG A 27 3.23 35.29 -11.03
CA ARG A 27 4.52 34.95 -10.36
C ARG A 27 4.34 34.02 -9.15
N TRP A 28 3.26 34.18 -8.37
CA TRP A 28 2.94 33.27 -7.25
C TRP A 28 2.52 31.89 -7.75
N ASN A 29 1.75 31.81 -8.84
CA ASN A 29 1.41 30.54 -9.46
C ASN A 29 2.64 29.83 -10.06
N GLU A 30 3.59 30.55 -10.62
CA GLU A 30 4.83 29.99 -11.15
C GLU A 30 5.77 29.47 -10.03
N LEU A 31 5.88 30.18 -8.91
CA LEU A 31 6.66 29.74 -7.75
C LEU A 31 6.03 28.50 -7.10
N SER A 32 4.71 28.47 -6.94
CA SER A 32 3.99 27.31 -6.43
C SER A 32 4.16 26.08 -7.35
N ALA A 33 4.12 26.28 -8.66
CA ALA A 33 4.32 25.21 -9.63
C ALA A 33 5.76 24.66 -9.61
N LEU A 34 6.77 25.49 -9.34
CA LEU A 34 8.16 25.06 -9.17
C LEU A 34 8.33 24.26 -7.88
N ASP A 35 7.77 24.72 -6.76
CA ASP A 35 7.81 24.01 -5.49
C ASP A 35 7.15 22.63 -5.60
N ASP A 36 6.01 22.55 -6.26
CA ASP A 36 5.32 21.27 -6.51
C ASP A 36 6.15 20.34 -7.43
N CYS A 37 6.88 20.90 -8.40
CA CYS A 37 7.78 20.13 -9.25
C CYS A 37 8.98 19.57 -8.48
N PHE A 38 9.61 20.35 -7.60
CA PHE A 38 10.69 19.89 -6.75
C PHE A 38 10.24 18.80 -5.78
N LEU A 39 9.09 18.99 -5.12
CA LEU A 39 8.52 17.99 -4.21
C LEU A 39 8.24 16.65 -4.92
N LEU A 40 7.70 16.71 -6.14
CA LEU A 40 7.47 15.51 -6.94
C LEU A 40 8.78 14.85 -7.38
N THR A 41 9.79 15.63 -7.72
CA THR A 41 11.10 15.12 -8.12
C THR A 41 11.79 14.41 -6.95
N ASP A 42 11.78 15.01 -5.77
CA ASP A 42 12.33 14.43 -4.54
C ASP A 42 11.61 13.13 -4.18
N ALA A 43 10.28 13.10 -4.31
CA ALA A 43 9.50 11.88 -4.06
C ALA A 43 9.85 10.76 -5.04
N VAL A 44 10.01 11.06 -6.33
CA VAL A 44 10.42 10.08 -7.33
C VAL A 44 11.83 9.56 -7.04
N LEU A 45 12.75 10.42 -6.64
CA LEU A 45 14.11 10.02 -6.27
C LEU A 45 14.10 9.11 -5.04
N GLU A 46 13.35 9.46 -3.99
CA GLU A 46 13.17 8.65 -2.78
C GLU A 46 12.64 7.25 -3.11
N ILE A 47 11.62 7.16 -3.98
CA ILE A 47 11.06 5.90 -4.45
C ILE A 47 12.11 5.07 -5.20
N THR A 48 12.82 5.67 -6.15
CA THR A 48 13.72 4.94 -7.05
C THR A 48 14.99 4.45 -6.37
N THR A 49 15.34 5.00 -5.22
CA THR A 49 16.46 4.53 -4.38
C THR A 49 16.05 3.42 -3.41
N THR A 50 14.76 3.10 -3.29
CA THR A 50 14.22 2.11 -2.37
C THR A 50 14.10 0.75 -3.07
N VAL A 51 14.94 -0.21 -2.68
CA VAL A 51 14.99 -1.57 -3.31
C VAL A 51 14.30 -2.66 -2.48
N ASP A 52 13.96 -2.40 -1.23
CA ASP A 52 13.18 -3.31 -0.38
C ASP A 52 11.68 -3.05 -0.53
N HIS A 53 10.90 -4.09 -0.82
CA HIS A 53 9.46 -3.94 -1.10
C HIS A 53 8.63 -3.52 0.13
N LYS A 54 9.07 -3.85 1.35
CA LYS A 54 8.39 -3.42 2.59
C LYS A 54 8.68 -1.95 2.87
N LEU A 55 9.94 -1.54 2.70
CA LEU A 55 10.34 -0.15 2.82
C LEU A 55 9.67 0.69 1.73
N LEU A 56 9.53 0.16 0.51
CA LEU A 56 8.80 0.81 -0.59
C LEU A 56 7.33 1.09 -0.22
N ALA A 57 6.67 0.17 0.48
CA ALA A 57 5.30 0.39 0.94
C ALA A 57 5.20 1.53 1.98
N ILE A 58 6.16 1.61 2.90
CA ILE A 58 6.24 2.70 3.89
C ILE A 58 6.49 4.04 3.18
N THR A 59 7.49 4.08 2.31
CA THR A 59 7.84 5.26 1.49
C THR A 59 6.66 5.73 0.66
N ALA A 60 5.95 4.81 -0.01
CA ALA A 60 4.78 5.12 -0.83
C ALA A 60 3.65 5.79 -0.03
N VAL A 61 3.38 5.28 1.16
CA VAL A 61 2.34 5.81 2.05
C VAL A 61 2.72 7.19 2.58
N ASP A 62 3.98 7.39 3.00
CA ASP A 62 4.48 8.70 3.47
C ASP A 62 4.45 9.76 2.35
N ILE A 63 4.85 9.39 1.14
CA ILE A 63 4.76 10.24 -0.05
C ILE A 63 3.30 10.56 -0.37
N GLY A 64 2.42 9.57 -0.32
CA GLY A 64 0.98 9.75 -0.53
C GLY A 64 0.38 10.79 0.40
N GLN A 65 0.73 10.77 1.69
CA GLN A 65 0.27 11.78 2.63
C GLN A 65 0.90 13.16 2.37
N ARG A 66 2.21 13.21 2.19
CA ARG A 66 2.97 14.47 2.08
C ARG A 66 2.64 15.24 0.82
N LEU A 67 2.64 14.58 -0.36
CA LEU A 67 2.42 15.27 -1.65
C LEU A 67 0.96 15.65 -1.89
N PHE A 68 0.03 14.80 -1.45
CA PHE A 68 -1.39 15.00 -1.80
C PHE A 68 -2.21 15.55 -0.63
N GLY A 69 -1.57 15.98 0.48
CA GLY A 69 -2.27 16.46 1.67
C GLY A 69 -3.28 15.41 2.17
N ALA A 70 -2.95 14.12 2.04
CA ALA A 70 -3.88 13.07 2.39
C ALA A 70 -3.90 12.84 3.90
N ALA A 71 -5.10 12.69 4.47
CA ALA A 71 -5.30 12.36 5.87
C ALA A 71 -4.85 10.93 6.17
N ALA A 72 -5.08 10.03 5.20
CA ALA A 72 -4.61 8.66 5.29
C ALA A 72 -4.18 8.13 3.91
N ALA A 73 -3.26 7.16 3.94
CA ALA A 73 -2.79 6.46 2.76
C ALA A 73 -2.61 4.97 3.06
N GLY A 74 -2.77 4.14 2.01
CA GLY A 74 -2.60 2.70 2.09
C GLY A 74 -1.96 2.13 0.82
N TYR A 75 -1.02 1.21 1.01
CA TYR A 75 -0.35 0.48 -0.04
C TYR A 75 -0.84 -0.97 -0.04
N PHE A 76 -1.37 -1.42 -1.16
CA PHE A 76 -1.99 -2.73 -1.31
C PHE A 76 -1.33 -3.51 -2.44
N LEU A 77 -1.14 -4.81 -2.25
CA LEU A 77 -0.69 -5.73 -3.30
C LEU A 77 -1.69 -6.87 -3.49
N PHE A 78 -1.85 -7.32 -4.73
CA PHE A 78 -2.63 -8.51 -5.03
C PHE A 78 -1.88 -9.75 -4.55
N ASP A 79 -2.61 -10.68 -3.96
CA ASP A 79 -2.10 -12.03 -3.72
C ASP A 79 -1.93 -12.81 -5.05
N GLY A 80 -1.40 -14.01 -4.97
CA GLY A 80 -1.20 -14.88 -6.13
C GLY A 80 -2.49 -15.22 -6.90
N SER A 81 -3.68 -15.03 -6.30
CA SER A 81 -4.98 -15.20 -6.96
C SER A 81 -5.33 -13.99 -7.86
N GLY A 82 -4.72 -12.83 -7.62
CA GLY A 82 -4.96 -11.60 -8.38
C GLY A 82 -6.37 -11.03 -8.25
N THR A 83 -7.18 -11.56 -7.33
CA THR A 83 -8.61 -11.19 -7.24
C THR A 83 -8.80 -9.86 -6.52
N PHE A 84 -8.23 -9.70 -5.32
CA PHE A 84 -8.33 -8.48 -4.54
C PHE A 84 -6.99 -8.13 -3.90
N PRO A 85 -6.62 -6.83 -3.83
CA PRO A 85 -5.39 -6.41 -3.19
C PRO A 85 -5.52 -6.54 -1.68
N GLN A 86 -4.46 -6.99 -1.02
CA GLN A 86 -4.33 -7.05 0.44
C GLN A 86 -3.51 -5.87 0.93
N LEU A 87 -3.87 -5.34 2.10
CA LEU A 87 -3.12 -4.27 2.72
C LEU A 87 -1.71 -4.76 3.10
N VAL A 88 -0.69 -4.02 2.65
CA VAL A 88 0.70 -4.21 3.05
C VAL A 88 1.08 -3.20 4.13
N HIS A 89 0.74 -1.93 3.91
CA HIS A 89 1.01 -0.85 4.86
C HIS A 89 -0.04 0.26 4.74
N ALA A 90 -0.43 0.85 5.87
CA ALA A 90 -1.29 2.03 5.92
C ALA A 90 -0.84 2.97 7.04
N LYS A 91 -1.13 4.28 6.86
CA LYS A 91 -0.87 5.32 7.84
C LYS A 91 -1.99 6.35 7.84
N GLY A 92 -2.35 6.84 9.03
CA GLY A 92 -3.37 7.86 9.22
C GLY A 92 -4.81 7.34 9.19
N ALA A 93 -5.06 6.09 8.77
CA ALA A 93 -6.38 5.49 8.77
C ALA A 93 -6.66 4.80 10.12
N ALA A 94 -7.88 4.94 10.63
CA ALA A 94 -8.34 4.11 11.73
C ALA A 94 -8.46 2.64 11.30
N ALA A 95 -8.14 1.70 12.18
CA ALA A 95 -8.22 0.26 11.87
C ALA A 95 -9.60 -0.14 11.35
N GLY A 96 -10.67 0.34 11.98
CA GLY A 96 -12.05 0.06 11.54
C GLY A 96 -12.39 0.59 10.16
N PHE A 97 -11.76 1.69 9.69
CA PHE A 97 -11.93 2.18 8.32
C PHE A 97 -11.40 1.16 7.29
N VAL A 98 -10.21 0.65 7.53
CA VAL A 98 -9.57 -0.34 6.64
C VAL A 98 -10.35 -1.66 6.69
N ASP A 99 -10.68 -2.13 7.88
CA ASP A 99 -11.41 -3.39 8.08
C ASP A 99 -12.77 -3.38 7.37
N GLU A 100 -13.54 -2.30 7.51
CA GLU A 100 -14.84 -2.15 6.83
C GLU A 100 -14.67 -2.14 5.30
N TYR A 101 -13.65 -1.43 4.79
CA TYR A 101 -13.34 -1.42 3.36
C TYR A 101 -13.00 -2.81 2.86
N GLU A 102 -12.11 -3.52 3.52
CA GLU A 102 -11.67 -4.86 3.09
C GLU A 102 -12.79 -5.90 3.11
N HIS A 103 -13.64 -5.87 4.14
CA HIS A 103 -14.70 -6.86 4.29
C HIS A 103 -15.94 -6.57 3.42
N SER A 104 -16.33 -5.30 3.29
CA SER A 104 -17.65 -4.95 2.75
C SER A 104 -17.60 -4.21 1.41
N LEU A 105 -16.59 -3.38 1.16
CA LEU A 105 -16.61 -2.41 0.08
C LEU A 105 -15.70 -2.74 -1.09
N ARG A 106 -14.55 -3.36 -0.82
CA ARG A 106 -13.52 -3.65 -1.82
C ARG A 106 -14.05 -4.33 -3.07
N ARG A 107 -15.03 -5.24 -2.92
CA ARG A 107 -15.64 -5.98 -4.04
C ARG A 107 -16.51 -5.12 -4.93
N VAL A 108 -17.12 -4.09 -4.38
CA VAL A 108 -18.09 -3.21 -5.06
C VAL A 108 -17.52 -1.80 -5.31
N ASP A 109 -16.27 -1.55 -4.96
CA ASP A 109 -15.61 -0.26 -5.10
C ASP A 109 -15.51 0.15 -6.59
N PRO A 110 -16.21 1.22 -7.01
CA PRO A 110 -16.19 1.70 -8.39
C PRO A 110 -14.83 2.29 -8.78
N VAL A 111 -14.08 2.84 -7.81
CA VAL A 111 -12.75 3.41 -8.05
C VAL A 111 -11.76 2.30 -8.40
N LEU A 112 -11.69 1.26 -7.58
CA LEU A 112 -10.86 0.08 -7.83
C LEU A 112 -11.20 -0.57 -9.18
N ARG A 113 -12.50 -0.68 -9.48
CA ARG A 113 -12.96 -1.21 -10.79
C ARG A 113 -12.49 -0.36 -11.95
N LEU A 114 -12.58 0.97 -11.83
CA LEU A 114 -12.13 1.91 -12.86
C LEU A 114 -10.61 1.82 -13.05
N VAL A 115 -9.83 1.84 -11.96
CA VAL A 115 -8.37 1.69 -11.98
C VAL A 115 -7.95 0.39 -12.66
N ARG A 116 -8.58 -0.73 -12.31
CA ARG A 116 -8.27 -2.05 -12.93
C ARG A 116 -8.59 -2.10 -14.42
N ARG A 117 -9.68 -1.44 -14.85
CA ARG A 117 -10.10 -1.43 -16.25
C ARG A 117 -9.26 -0.49 -17.11
N SER A 118 -8.93 0.69 -16.58
CA SER A 118 -8.22 1.73 -17.34
C SER A 118 -6.70 1.61 -17.24
N GLY A 119 -6.16 0.97 -16.19
CA GLY A 119 -4.74 1.00 -15.86
C GLY A 119 -4.23 2.38 -15.42
N ARG A 120 -5.13 3.30 -15.06
CA ARG A 120 -4.85 4.68 -14.70
C ARG A 120 -5.37 5.02 -13.31
N ALA A 121 -4.83 6.07 -12.69
CA ALA A 121 -5.33 6.59 -11.44
C ALA A 121 -6.76 7.16 -11.60
N ALA A 122 -7.57 7.03 -10.55
CA ALA A 122 -8.92 7.57 -10.50
C ALA A 122 -9.24 8.05 -9.08
N SER A 123 -10.07 9.11 -8.98
CA SER A 123 -10.68 9.51 -7.73
C SER A 123 -12.12 8.98 -7.62
N ALA A 124 -12.66 8.98 -6.40
CA ALA A 124 -14.04 8.61 -6.20
C ALA A 124 -15.00 9.52 -6.96
N ARG A 125 -14.66 10.81 -7.07
CA ARG A 125 -15.40 11.80 -7.87
C ARG A 125 -15.35 11.54 -9.38
N CYS A 126 -14.31 10.90 -9.88
CA CYS A 126 -14.22 10.50 -11.30
C CYS A 126 -14.97 9.20 -11.58
N ALA A 127 -15.05 8.30 -10.59
CA ALA A 127 -15.65 6.98 -10.75
C ALA A 127 -17.16 6.96 -10.53
N ILE A 128 -17.71 7.99 -9.87
CA ILE A 128 -19.12 8.10 -9.48
C ILE A 128 -19.69 9.41 -10.02
N THR A 129 -20.82 9.33 -10.71
CA THR A 129 -21.48 10.55 -11.22
C THR A 129 -21.95 11.43 -10.05
N PRO A 130 -22.02 12.77 -10.22
CA PRO A 130 -22.49 13.66 -9.14
C PRO A 130 -23.89 13.29 -8.62
N GLY A 131 -24.80 12.82 -9.47
CA GLY A 131 -26.13 12.38 -9.07
C GLY A 131 -26.16 11.10 -8.24
N ASP A 132 -25.19 10.21 -8.44
CA ASP A 132 -25.10 8.92 -7.74
C ASP A 132 -24.24 9.01 -6.47
N TRP A 133 -23.54 10.11 -6.26
CA TRP A 133 -22.61 10.25 -5.12
C TRP A 133 -23.28 9.97 -3.77
N GLY A 134 -24.46 10.52 -3.54
CA GLY A 134 -25.16 10.36 -2.26
C GLY A 134 -25.55 8.92 -1.94
N ASN A 135 -25.73 8.09 -2.96
CA ASN A 135 -26.16 6.68 -2.85
C ASN A 135 -24.99 5.69 -2.96
N ALA A 136 -23.79 6.15 -3.31
CA ALA A 136 -22.64 5.27 -3.49
C ALA A 136 -22.12 4.76 -2.15
N ALA A 137 -21.97 3.44 -2.01
CA ALA A 137 -21.50 2.79 -0.79
C ALA A 137 -20.14 3.35 -0.34
N ILE A 138 -19.22 3.62 -1.29
CA ILE A 138 -17.90 4.21 -0.98
C ILE A 138 -18.03 5.64 -0.44
N ALA A 139 -18.95 6.45 -0.96
CA ALA A 139 -19.17 7.81 -0.46
C ALA A 139 -19.74 7.78 0.97
N GLY A 140 -20.66 6.86 1.25
CA GLY A 140 -21.19 6.62 2.59
C GLY A 140 -20.09 6.18 3.59
N HIS A 141 -19.19 5.32 3.15
CA HIS A 141 -18.04 4.89 3.93
C HIS A 141 -17.09 6.05 4.23
N LEU A 142 -16.64 6.78 3.21
CA LEU A 142 -15.80 7.96 3.39
C LEU A 142 -16.44 8.95 4.38
N LYS A 143 -17.73 9.24 4.20
CA LYS A 143 -18.47 10.16 5.08
C LYS A 143 -18.52 9.70 6.54
N ARG A 144 -18.75 8.40 6.81
CA ARG A 144 -18.79 7.87 8.18
C ARG A 144 -17.47 8.07 8.91
N TRP A 145 -16.35 7.96 8.20
CA TRP A 145 -15.01 8.08 8.75
C TRP A 145 -14.40 9.48 8.64
N GLY A 146 -15.22 10.49 8.26
CA GLY A 146 -14.78 11.89 8.20
C GLY A 146 -13.99 12.25 6.94
N TYR A 147 -13.98 11.40 5.93
CA TYR A 147 -13.31 11.66 4.66
C TYR A 147 -14.27 12.22 3.60
N GLY A 148 -13.75 13.04 2.68
CA GLY A 148 -14.51 13.71 1.62
C GLY A 148 -14.25 13.15 0.22
N ASP A 149 -13.06 12.66 -0.02
CA ASP A 149 -12.68 12.07 -1.32
C ASP A 149 -11.57 11.04 -1.16
N SER A 150 -11.47 10.15 -2.14
CA SER A 150 -10.40 9.15 -2.23
C SER A 150 -9.84 9.11 -3.65
N MET A 151 -8.56 8.76 -3.75
CA MET A 151 -7.86 8.55 -5.01
C MET A 151 -7.10 7.23 -4.94
N GLN A 152 -7.18 6.44 -6.00
CA GLN A 152 -6.47 5.17 -6.13
C GLN A 152 -5.66 5.17 -7.42
N GLY A 153 -4.45 4.63 -7.37
CA GLY A 153 -3.60 4.49 -8.53
C GLY A 153 -3.01 3.09 -8.64
N PRO A 154 -2.85 2.56 -9.86
CA PRO A 154 -2.34 1.22 -10.09
C PRO A 154 -0.83 1.14 -9.84
N LEU A 155 -0.39 0.02 -9.28
CA LEU A 155 1.00 -0.37 -9.18
C LEU A 155 1.22 -1.56 -10.12
N HIS A 156 2.09 -1.40 -11.10
CA HIS A 156 2.36 -2.43 -12.09
C HIS A 156 3.63 -3.22 -11.73
N CYS A 157 3.64 -4.51 -12.02
CA CYS A 157 4.81 -5.37 -11.96
C CYS A 157 4.67 -6.48 -13.01
N GLY A 158 5.70 -6.73 -13.79
CA GLY A 158 5.66 -7.72 -14.87
C GLY A 158 4.57 -7.43 -15.92
N GLY A 159 4.28 -6.17 -16.21
CA GLY A 159 3.26 -5.75 -17.19
C GLY A 159 1.81 -5.89 -16.72
N ARG A 160 1.56 -6.26 -15.47
CA ARG A 160 0.21 -6.41 -14.87
C ARG A 160 0.04 -5.50 -13.68
N ILE A 161 -1.22 -5.16 -13.34
CA ILE A 161 -1.51 -4.46 -12.10
C ILE A 161 -1.27 -5.42 -10.94
N ALA A 162 -0.24 -5.14 -10.15
CA ALA A 162 0.17 -5.93 -8.99
C ALA A 162 -0.39 -5.39 -7.67
N GLY A 163 -0.92 -4.17 -7.67
CA GLY A 163 -1.44 -3.53 -6.46
C GLY A 163 -2.01 -2.15 -6.72
N THR A 164 -2.26 -1.43 -5.63
CA THR A 164 -2.71 -0.03 -5.66
C THR A 164 -2.09 0.78 -4.52
N LEU A 165 -1.82 2.06 -4.80
CA LEU A 165 -1.66 3.09 -3.77
C LEU A 165 -3.00 3.82 -3.64
N ASN A 166 -3.48 3.98 -2.41
CA ASN A 166 -4.74 4.63 -2.10
C ASN A 166 -4.50 5.79 -1.13
N VAL A 167 -5.16 6.91 -1.36
CA VAL A 167 -5.11 8.08 -0.48
C VAL A 167 -6.51 8.64 -0.26
N VAL A 168 -6.76 9.20 0.93
CA VAL A 168 -8.04 9.85 1.28
C VAL A 168 -7.78 11.22 1.87
N ARG A 169 -8.64 12.19 1.57
CA ARG A 169 -8.65 13.54 2.16
C ARG A 169 -9.76 13.69 3.19
N GLN A 170 -9.57 14.61 4.12
CA GLN A 170 -10.61 15.02 5.07
C GLN A 170 -11.83 15.55 4.32
N ARG A 171 -13.00 15.52 4.98
CA ARG A 171 -14.27 15.96 4.39
C ARG A 171 -14.25 17.44 3.99
N ASP A 172 -13.59 18.27 4.80
CA ASP A 172 -13.57 19.71 4.64
C ASP A 172 -12.45 20.18 3.68
N ASP A 173 -11.63 19.27 3.20
CA ASP A 173 -10.62 19.55 2.18
C ASP A 173 -11.25 19.58 0.78
N TYR A 174 -10.57 20.28 -0.13
CA TYR A 174 -10.93 20.24 -1.56
C TYR A 174 -10.79 18.83 -2.12
N PRO A 175 -11.72 18.39 -2.99
CA PRO A 175 -11.59 17.11 -3.68
C PRO A 175 -10.31 17.02 -4.51
N PHE A 176 -9.86 15.80 -4.82
CA PHE A 176 -8.73 15.59 -5.72
C PHE A 176 -9.03 16.08 -7.13
N GLY A 177 -8.21 17.00 -7.62
CA GLY A 177 -8.34 17.62 -8.94
C GLY A 177 -7.55 16.86 -10.02
N VAL A 178 -7.61 17.40 -11.25
CA VAL A 178 -6.91 16.83 -12.42
C VAL A 178 -5.39 16.87 -12.22
N SER A 179 -4.86 17.93 -11.62
CA SER A 179 -3.44 18.06 -11.29
C SER A 179 -3.00 17.02 -10.27
N ASP A 180 -3.79 16.77 -9.23
CA ASP A 180 -3.53 15.72 -8.25
C ASP A 180 -3.44 14.35 -8.93
N LEU A 181 -4.42 14.02 -9.79
CA LEU A 181 -4.43 12.75 -10.52
C LEU A 181 -3.21 12.60 -11.42
N ALA A 182 -2.81 13.65 -12.15
CA ALA A 182 -1.65 13.62 -13.03
C ALA A 182 -0.34 13.44 -12.25
N ALA A 183 -0.17 14.10 -11.10
CA ALA A 183 0.97 13.92 -10.21
C ALA A 183 0.97 12.52 -9.60
N PHE A 184 -0.21 12.03 -9.17
CA PHE A 184 -0.37 10.70 -8.59
C PHE A 184 -0.02 9.58 -9.56
N GLU A 185 -0.39 9.72 -10.84
CA GLU A 185 0.01 8.76 -11.87
C GLU A 185 1.54 8.69 -12.04
N ARG A 186 2.25 9.82 -11.92
CA ARG A 186 3.73 9.84 -11.97
C ARG A 186 4.34 9.11 -10.76
N VAL A 187 3.80 9.34 -9.56
CA VAL A 187 4.21 8.62 -8.34
C VAL A 187 3.95 7.13 -8.48
N CYS A 188 2.75 6.73 -8.91
CA CYS A 188 2.41 5.32 -9.12
C CYS A 188 3.29 4.64 -10.17
N ARG A 189 3.70 5.37 -11.21
CA ARG A 189 4.66 4.85 -12.21
C ARG A 189 6.05 4.64 -11.63
N ALA A 190 6.55 5.60 -10.83
CA ALA A 190 7.83 5.45 -10.15
C ALA A 190 7.80 4.26 -9.17
N LEU A 191 6.72 4.13 -8.38
CA LEU A 191 6.49 3.00 -7.48
C LEU A 191 6.41 1.67 -8.23
N SER A 192 5.77 1.64 -9.40
CA SER A 192 5.69 0.44 -10.24
C SER A 192 7.07 -0.02 -10.70
N ASN A 193 7.90 0.90 -11.15
CA ASN A 193 9.28 0.59 -11.57
C ASN A 193 10.12 0.08 -10.39
N ALA A 194 10.04 0.74 -9.22
CA ALA A 194 10.74 0.30 -8.02
C ALA A 194 10.25 -1.07 -7.53
N LEU A 195 8.94 -1.31 -7.57
CA LEU A 195 8.33 -2.61 -7.22
C LEU A 195 8.83 -3.71 -8.18
N ASP A 196 8.85 -3.46 -9.49
CA ASP A 196 9.32 -4.44 -10.48
C ASP A 196 10.80 -4.80 -10.23
N ILE A 197 11.65 -3.82 -9.92
CA ILE A 197 13.05 -4.02 -9.55
C ILE A 197 13.15 -4.83 -8.25
N ALA A 198 12.44 -4.43 -7.19
CA ALA A 198 12.45 -5.12 -5.91
C ALA A 198 12.01 -6.58 -6.03
N MET A 199 10.96 -6.84 -6.80
CA MET A 199 10.46 -8.20 -7.03
C MET A 199 11.44 -9.06 -7.84
N ARG A 200 12.10 -8.49 -8.84
CA ARG A 200 13.15 -9.19 -9.63
C ARG A 200 14.37 -9.50 -8.78
N LEU A 201 14.81 -8.56 -7.94
CA LEU A 201 15.93 -8.80 -7.00
C LEU A 201 15.59 -9.90 -5.99
N THR A 202 14.36 -9.92 -5.49
CA THR A 202 13.88 -10.97 -4.57
C THR A 202 13.83 -12.34 -5.29
N SER A 203 13.34 -12.38 -6.53
CA SER A 203 13.31 -13.61 -7.33
C SER A 203 14.72 -14.09 -7.68
N ALA A 204 15.61 -13.20 -8.12
CA ALA A 204 16.99 -13.54 -8.42
C ALA A 204 17.75 -14.03 -7.17
N ALA A 205 17.49 -13.42 -5.99
CA ALA A 205 18.02 -13.92 -4.72
C ALA A 205 17.47 -15.31 -4.38
N SER A 206 16.17 -15.58 -4.64
CA SER A 206 15.58 -16.91 -4.49
C SER A 206 16.20 -17.94 -5.43
N ASP A 207 16.40 -17.59 -6.70
CA ASP A 207 17.03 -18.48 -7.70
C ASP A 207 18.50 -18.75 -7.34
N TYR A 208 19.21 -17.73 -6.85
CA TYR A 208 20.60 -17.89 -6.36
C TYR A 208 20.68 -18.77 -5.11
N THR A 209 19.65 -18.76 -4.24
CA THR A 209 19.57 -19.60 -3.06
C THR A 209 19.21 -21.06 -3.40
N LEU A 210 18.46 -21.31 -4.47
CA LEU A 210 18.21 -22.66 -5.00
C LEU A 210 19.50 -23.31 -5.57
N THR A 211 20.45 -22.49 -6.02
CA THR A 211 21.75 -22.95 -6.54
C THR A 211 22.86 -22.94 -5.49
N ASN A 212 22.62 -22.33 -4.30
CA ASN A 212 23.63 -22.21 -3.23
C ASN A 212 23.02 -22.64 -1.88
N PRO A 213 23.31 -23.85 -1.36
CA PRO A 213 22.63 -24.39 -0.17
C PRO A 213 22.91 -23.68 1.15
N GLY A 214 23.47 -22.48 1.15
CA GLY A 214 23.99 -21.77 2.33
C GLY A 214 23.35 -20.41 2.68
N GLY A 215 22.28 -19.94 2.06
CA GLY A 215 21.90 -18.57 2.41
C GLY A 215 20.49 -18.13 2.04
N HIS A 216 19.73 -17.85 2.94
CA HIS A 216 18.82 -16.76 3.33
C HIS A 216 17.57 -17.26 4.05
N LEU A 217 17.45 -16.82 5.32
CA LEU A 217 16.28 -16.97 6.16
C LEU A 217 15.05 -16.35 5.49
N MET A 218 14.11 -17.18 5.01
CA MET A 218 12.74 -16.72 4.75
C MET A 218 12.09 -16.43 6.10
N THR A 219 12.01 -15.18 6.50
CA THR A 219 11.33 -14.76 7.73
C THR A 219 9.84 -15.03 7.60
N LEU A 220 9.36 -16.02 8.35
CA LEU A 220 7.94 -16.18 8.63
C LEU A 220 7.58 -15.22 9.77
N GLU A 221 6.54 -14.41 9.57
CA GLU A 221 6.06 -13.45 10.56
C GLU A 221 4.63 -13.78 11.01
N GLY A 222 4.28 -13.37 12.23
CA GLY A 222 2.93 -13.51 12.77
C GLY A 222 2.43 -14.96 12.80
N ARG A 223 1.16 -15.17 12.46
CA ARG A 223 0.48 -16.48 12.47
C ARG A 223 1.17 -17.55 11.62
N ALA A 224 1.76 -17.18 10.48
CA ALA A 224 2.46 -18.15 9.63
C ALA A 224 3.69 -18.72 10.33
N ARG A 225 4.40 -17.92 11.12
CA ARG A 225 5.52 -18.34 11.94
C ARG A 225 5.06 -19.26 13.06
N ASP A 226 3.97 -18.90 13.74
CA ASP A 226 3.44 -19.72 14.85
C ASP A 226 3.00 -21.11 14.35
N VAL A 227 2.29 -21.17 13.21
CA VAL A 227 1.94 -22.44 12.56
C VAL A 227 3.18 -23.19 12.11
N GLY A 228 4.19 -22.52 11.56
CA GLY A 228 5.46 -23.13 11.15
C GLY A 228 6.19 -23.81 12.32
N TRP A 229 6.28 -23.18 13.49
CA TRP A 229 6.86 -23.78 14.69
C TRP A 229 6.10 -25.02 15.12
N LEU A 230 4.77 -24.96 15.13
CA LEU A 230 3.94 -26.10 15.51
C LEU A 230 4.05 -27.28 14.52
N VAL A 231 4.24 -26.98 13.22
CA VAL A 231 4.54 -28.03 12.22
C VAL A 231 5.89 -28.66 12.47
N LEU A 232 6.92 -27.90 12.83
CA LEU A 232 8.24 -28.40 13.20
C LEU A 232 8.19 -29.30 14.46
N ASP A 233 7.37 -28.90 15.43
CA ASP A 233 7.16 -29.71 16.66
C ASP A 233 6.26 -30.94 16.42
N GLY A 234 5.86 -31.20 15.15
CA GLY A 234 5.06 -32.36 14.78
C GLY A 234 3.57 -32.27 15.13
N ALA A 235 3.07 -31.08 15.53
CA ALA A 235 1.68 -30.88 15.94
C ALA A 235 0.71 -31.17 14.79
N THR A 236 -0.38 -31.92 15.06
CA THR A 236 -1.47 -32.12 14.07
C THR A 236 -2.28 -30.83 13.85
N ASN A 237 -3.07 -30.75 12.76
CA ASN A 237 -3.93 -29.58 12.52
C ASN A 237 -4.89 -29.32 13.69
N LYS A 238 -5.39 -30.38 14.33
CA LYS A 238 -6.22 -30.30 15.55
C LYS A 238 -5.45 -29.70 16.73
N ALA A 239 -4.19 -30.07 16.90
CA ALA A 239 -3.32 -29.51 17.94
C ALA A 239 -2.97 -28.05 17.66
N ILE A 240 -2.67 -27.70 16.42
CA ILE A 240 -2.43 -26.33 15.96
C ILE A 240 -3.66 -25.46 16.22
N ALA A 241 -4.85 -25.94 15.81
CA ALA A 241 -6.12 -25.27 16.02
C ALA A 241 -6.34 -24.93 17.50
N ARG A 242 -6.15 -25.92 18.38
CA ARG A 242 -6.30 -25.77 19.84
C ARG A 242 -5.31 -24.75 20.43
N GLN A 243 -4.03 -24.82 20.03
CA GLN A 243 -2.99 -23.92 20.57
C GLN A 243 -3.13 -22.48 20.10
N LEU A 244 -3.61 -22.28 18.88
CA LEU A 244 -3.73 -20.96 18.31
C LEU A 244 -5.14 -20.34 18.42
N GLY A 245 -6.10 -21.08 19.01
CA GLY A 245 -7.48 -20.60 19.17
C GLY A 245 -8.22 -20.40 17.85
N ILE A 246 -7.98 -21.27 16.84
CA ILE A 246 -8.59 -21.21 15.50
C ILE A 246 -9.33 -22.53 15.19
N SER A 247 -10.13 -22.56 14.12
CA SER A 247 -10.76 -23.80 13.67
C SER A 247 -9.72 -24.76 13.06
N GLU A 248 -10.02 -26.06 13.07
CA GLU A 248 -9.14 -27.08 12.45
C GLU A 248 -9.05 -26.88 10.93
N LEU A 249 -10.12 -26.39 10.30
CA LEU A 249 -10.13 -26.00 8.89
C LEU A 249 -9.15 -24.85 8.62
N THR A 250 -9.19 -23.82 9.44
CA THR A 250 -8.27 -22.67 9.34
C THR A 250 -6.81 -23.09 9.56
N ALA A 251 -6.55 -24.00 10.51
CA ALA A 251 -5.21 -24.56 10.72
C ALA A 251 -4.72 -25.34 9.50
N LYS A 252 -5.60 -26.15 8.89
CA LYS A 252 -5.30 -26.87 7.64
C LYS A 252 -4.96 -25.91 6.51
N GLU A 253 -5.73 -24.85 6.33
CA GLU A 253 -5.46 -23.83 5.30
C GLU A 253 -4.12 -23.12 5.50
N HIS A 254 -3.75 -22.82 6.75
CA HIS A 254 -2.43 -22.25 7.04
C HIS A 254 -1.31 -23.21 6.68
N VAL A 255 -1.44 -24.48 7.00
CA VAL A 255 -0.44 -25.50 6.64
C VAL A 255 -0.34 -25.66 5.14
N GLU A 256 -1.45 -25.71 4.40
CA GLU A 256 -1.44 -25.80 2.94
C GLU A 256 -0.80 -24.57 2.28
N ARG A 257 -1.08 -23.35 2.79
CA ARG A 257 -0.40 -22.13 2.34
C ARG A 257 1.11 -22.17 2.58
N LEU A 258 1.55 -22.68 3.72
CA LEU A 258 2.98 -22.91 3.99
C LEU A 258 3.57 -23.95 3.04
N ARG A 259 2.87 -25.05 2.78
CA ARG A 259 3.32 -26.06 1.82
C ARG A 259 3.52 -25.47 0.42
N ALA A 260 2.52 -24.72 -0.06
CA ALA A 260 2.60 -24.04 -1.36
C ALA A 260 3.75 -23.02 -1.40
N ARG A 261 3.93 -22.25 -0.32
CA ARG A 261 4.99 -21.24 -0.20
C ARG A 261 6.40 -21.84 -0.22
N PHE A 262 6.59 -23.02 0.38
CA PHE A 262 7.89 -23.71 0.43
C PHE A 262 8.05 -24.77 -0.68
N GLY A 263 7.10 -24.90 -1.59
CA GLY A 263 7.13 -25.94 -2.65
C GLY A 263 7.13 -27.37 -2.11
N ALA A 264 6.63 -27.56 -0.88
CA ALA A 264 6.67 -28.85 -0.20
C ALA A 264 5.54 -29.77 -0.66
N ALA A 265 5.88 -30.95 -1.19
CA ALA A 265 4.90 -31.92 -1.66
C ALA A 265 4.09 -32.56 -0.53
N ASN A 266 4.63 -32.63 0.67
CA ASN A 266 3.98 -33.18 1.86
C ASN A 266 4.44 -32.48 3.13
N ARG A 267 3.78 -32.82 4.27
CA ARG A 267 4.05 -32.22 5.58
C ARG A 267 5.46 -32.46 6.09
N THR A 268 6.03 -33.64 5.83
CA THR A 268 7.39 -33.99 6.25
C THR A 268 8.41 -33.14 5.51
N GLN A 269 8.20 -32.94 4.21
CA GLN A 269 9.04 -32.05 3.41
C GLN A 269 8.89 -30.59 3.84
N LEU A 270 7.67 -30.15 4.20
CA LEU A 270 7.47 -28.83 4.77
C LEU A 270 8.25 -28.66 6.08
N ALA A 271 8.20 -29.62 6.99
CA ALA A 271 8.95 -29.59 8.24
C ALA A 271 10.47 -29.50 7.98
N ALA A 272 10.99 -30.27 7.03
CA ALA A 272 12.40 -30.20 6.65
C ALA A 272 12.80 -28.82 6.11
N CYS A 273 11.96 -28.21 5.24
CA CYS A 273 12.18 -26.84 4.75
C CYS A 273 12.12 -25.83 5.90
N LEU A 274 11.14 -25.92 6.78
CA LEU A 274 10.99 -25.01 7.91
C LEU A 274 12.16 -25.11 8.90
N ALA A 275 12.72 -26.30 9.12
CA ALA A 275 13.88 -26.52 10.00
C ALA A 275 15.12 -25.76 9.52
N GLN A 276 15.25 -25.53 8.22
CA GLN A 276 16.34 -24.76 7.62
C GLN A 276 16.11 -23.24 7.72
N HIS A 277 14.85 -22.79 7.88
CA HIS A 277 14.45 -21.39 7.79
C HIS A 277 14.00 -20.76 9.11
N LEU A 278 13.64 -21.55 10.12
CA LEU A 278 13.21 -21.08 11.43
C LEU A 278 14.32 -21.29 12.47
N VAL A 279 14.97 -20.19 12.86
CA VAL A 279 15.89 -20.20 14.01
C VAL A 279 15.08 -19.98 15.28
N ARG A 280 15.12 -20.93 16.22
CA ARG A 280 14.50 -20.75 17.54
C ARG A 280 15.20 -19.61 18.28
N PRO A 281 14.47 -18.58 18.75
CA PRO A 281 15.09 -17.62 19.66
C PRO A 281 15.57 -18.37 20.90
N ALA A 282 16.80 -18.07 21.34
CA ALA A 282 17.35 -18.63 22.58
C ALA A 282 16.34 -18.37 23.71
N LYS A 283 15.97 -19.40 24.46
CA LYS A 283 15.17 -19.23 25.68
C LYS A 283 15.97 -18.34 26.61
N SER A 284 15.50 -17.11 26.82
CA SER A 284 15.95 -16.30 27.95
C SER A 284 15.59 -17.05 29.21
N GLY A 285 16.60 -17.52 29.92
CA GLY A 285 16.47 -18.17 31.22
C GLY A 285 16.04 -17.17 32.31
#